data_034827bb0ec9818e145b00a5cd047e4d
#
_entry.id   034827bb0ec9818e145b00a5cd047e4d
#
_cell.length_a   1.000
_cell.length_b   1.000
_cell.length_c   1.000
_cell.angle_alpha   90.00
_cell.angle_beta   90.00
_cell.angle_gamma   90.00
#
_symmetry.space_group_name_H-M   'P 1'
#
loop_
_entity.id
_entity.type
_entity.pdbx_description
1 polymer ?
#
loop_
_entity_poly.entity_id
_entity_poly.type
_entity_poly.pdbx_seq_one_letter_code
_entity_poly.pdbx_strand_id
1 'polypeptide(L)'
;MEKNIAVIWGDCSSPEIVKQTLRVLDKVAEKYGHTFHYTDAAMGGEAIDKYGDPLPQHELDKCLAADSVLLGAVGGPKWEGLPGEQRPEKGLLRLRAGMGLYSNNRPAKIWPQLAPASPLKPEIVAQGIDFLIVRELIGGVYFGAHETHTLENGEKQAIDSMPYAEHEIERIGRIGFETARKRRKKLCCVDKANVLDTSRLWRSVMHRLQAEYPDVAYIEMFVDNCAMQIVKNPAQFDVIVTENMFGDILSDEASMITGSIGMIPSSSLGDGTRGLYEPIHGSAPDIAGKDIVNPTACILSAAMMLRYSFGLAEEADAIENAVSKVLDKGIRTADNMSDGCTCVGCSGMGDAILAEI
;
A
#
# COMPACT_ATOMS: atom_id res chain seq x y z
N MET A 1 -20.81 -14.59 -8.28
CA MET A 1 -20.96 -13.20 -7.72
C MET A 1 -20.70 -12.20 -8.83
N GLU A 2 -21.37 -11.05 -8.81
CA GLU A 2 -21.16 -9.94 -9.76
C GLU A 2 -20.64 -8.72 -9.01
N LYS A 3 -19.60 -8.06 -9.54
CA LYS A 3 -18.94 -6.93 -8.90
C LYS A 3 -18.47 -5.89 -9.92
N ASN A 4 -18.59 -4.60 -9.55
CA ASN A 4 -18.12 -3.47 -10.33
C ASN A 4 -16.79 -2.96 -9.74
N ILE A 5 -15.76 -2.86 -10.56
CA ILE A 5 -14.42 -2.44 -10.18
C ILE A 5 -14.07 -1.19 -10.99
N ALA A 6 -13.82 -0.07 -10.32
CA ALA A 6 -13.21 1.07 -10.99
C ALA A 6 -11.71 0.80 -11.17
N VAL A 7 -11.21 1.04 -12.37
CA VAL A 7 -9.81 0.79 -12.72
C VAL A 7 -9.14 2.11 -13.06
N ILE A 8 -8.12 2.45 -12.29
CA ILE A 8 -7.23 3.58 -12.56
C ILE A 8 -5.91 3.00 -13.06
N TRP A 9 -5.65 3.14 -14.35
CA TRP A 9 -4.47 2.56 -15.00
C TRP A 9 -3.16 3.13 -14.46
N GLY A 10 -3.18 4.38 -14.00
CA GLY A 10 -2.01 5.09 -13.49
C GLY A 10 -1.07 5.59 -14.59
N ASP A 11 0.10 6.05 -14.18
CA ASP A 11 1.07 6.72 -15.04
C ASP A 11 2.30 5.83 -15.34
N CYS A 12 3.06 6.16 -16.37
CA CYS A 12 4.35 5.56 -16.72
C CYS A 12 4.29 4.03 -16.93
N SER A 13 4.89 3.22 -16.06
CA SER A 13 4.91 1.75 -16.17
C SER A 13 3.63 1.09 -15.65
N SER A 14 2.77 1.82 -14.95
CA SER A 14 1.59 1.29 -14.25
C SER A 14 0.56 0.60 -15.17
N PRO A 15 0.27 1.06 -16.39
CA PRO A 15 -0.64 0.36 -17.29
C PRO A 15 -0.18 -1.08 -17.61
N GLU A 16 1.12 -1.35 -17.61
CA GLU A 16 1.66 -2.70 -17.84
C GLU A 16 1.26 -3.66 -16.72
N ILE A 17 1.42 -3.25 -15.46
CA ILE A 17 1.08 -4.09 -14.29
C ILE A 17 -0.44 -4.24 -14.11
N VAL A 18 -1.22 -3.18 -14.34
CA VAL A 18 -2.69 -3.22 -14.26
C VAL A 18 -3.24 -4.19 -15.29
N LYS A 19 -2.71 -4.16 -16.53
CA LYS A 19 -3.10 -5.10 -17.59
C LYS A 19 -2.92 -6.56 -17.16
N GLN A 20 -1.80 -6.91 -16.53
CA GLN A 20 -1.57 -8.29 -16.06
C GLN A 20 -2.53 -8.63 -14.92
N THR A 21 -2.79 -7.67 -14.03
CA THR A 21 -3.71 -7.85 -12.90
C THR A 21 -5.14 -8.13 -13.35
N LEU A 22 -5.65 -7.39 -14.35
CA LEU A 22 -6.97 -7.63 -14.90
C LEU A 22 -7.07 -9.02 -15.55
N ARG A 23 -6.05 -9.48 -16.28
CA ARG A 23 -6.01 -10.85 -16.83
C ARG A 23 -6.11 -11.92 -15.74
N VAL A 24 -5.44 -11.70 -14.60
CA VAL A 24 -5.51 -12.61 -13.45
C VAL A 24 -6.90 -12.60 -12.83
N LEU A 25 -7.51 -11.43 -12.65
CA LEU A 25 -8.89 -11.31 -12.16
C LEU A 25 -9.89 -11.99 -13.09
N ASP A 26 -9.75 -11.84 -14.41
CA ASP A 26 -10.61 -12.49 -15.40
C ASP A 26 -10.48 -14.01 -15.33
N LYS A 27 -9.25 -14.53 -15.17
CA LYS A 27 -9.00 -15.97 -15.02
C LYS A 27 -9.62 -16.55 -13.76
N VAL A 28 -9.52 -15.82 -12.64
CA VAL A 28 -10.18 -16.21 -11.39
C VAL A 28 -11.70 -16.16 -11.54
N ALA A 29 -12.23 -15.12 -12.16
CA ALA A 29 -13.66 -15.00 -12.42
C ALA A 29 -14.19 -16.18 -13.26
N GLU A 30 -13.48 -16.55 -14.33
CA GLU A 30 -13.80 -17.72 -15.17
C GLU A 30 -13.82 -19.01 -14.32
N LYS A 31 -12.77 -19.25 -13.54
CA LYS A 31 -12.59 -20.49 -12.76
C LYS A 31 -13.66 -20.67 -11.67
N TYR A 32 -14.03 -19.58 -10.99
CA TYR A 32 -14.94 -19.63 -9.83
C TYR A 32 -16.37 -19.19 -10.14
N GLY A 33 -16.69 -18.86 -11.39
CA GLY A 33 -18.05 -18.48 -11.80
C GLY A 33 -18.47 -17.10 -11.31
N HIS A 34 -17.57 -16.12 -11.38
CA HIS A 34 -17.85 -14.73 -11.05
C HIS A 34 -17.94 -13.88 -12.33
N THR A 35 -18.46 -12.67 -12.20
CA THR A 35 -18.49 -11.65 -13.24
C THR A 35 -17.96 -10.35 -12.67
N PHE A 36 -16.86 -9.84 -13.21
CA PHE A 36 -16.30 -8.54 -12.84
C PHE A 36 -16.51 -7.56 -14.00
N HIS A 37 -17.10 -6.41 -13.68
CA HIS A 37 -17.29 -5.30 -14.62
C HIS A 37 -16.27 -4.21 -14.31
N TYR A 38 -15.51 -3.81 -15.31
CA TYR A 38 -14.48 -2.80 -15.17
C TYR A 38 -14.95 -1.46 -15.73
N THR A 39 -14.76 -0.40 -14.97
CA THR A 39 -15.03 0.99 -15.37
C THR A 39 -13.74 1.79 -15.27
N ASP A 40 -13.25 2.28 -16.40
CA ASP A 40 -12.05 3.11 -16.42
C ASP A 40 -12.32 4.46 -15.75
N ALA A 41 -11.43 4.84 -14.84
CA ALA A 41 -11.42 6.14 -14.19
C ALA A 41 -10.04 6.80 -14.36
N ALA A 42 -10.02 8.03 -14.87
CA ALA A 42 -8.79 8.77 -15.06
C ALA A 42 -8.37 9.47 -13.77
N MET A 43 -7.10 9.32 -13.38
CA MET A 43 -6.49 10.03 -12.26
C MET A 43 -4.98 10.24 -12.51
N GLY A 44 -4.39 11.18 -11.80
CA GLY A 44 -2.96 11.45 -11.90
C GLY A 44 -2.59 12.18 -13.17
N GLY A 45 -1.49 11.81 -13.78
CA GLY A 45 -0.97 12.45 -14.99
C GLY A 45 -1.90 12.33 -16.19
N GLU A 46 -2.56 11.18 -16.37
CA GLU A 46 -3.57 10.99 -17.40
C GLU A 46 -4.72 12.01 -17.28
N ALA A 47 -5.24 12.20 -16.07
CA ALA A 47 -6.33 13.15 -15.83
C ALA A 47 -5.88 14.61 -16.02
N ILE A 48 -4.67 14.95 -15.61
CA ILE A 48 -4.08 16.27 -15.84
C ILE A 48 -3.99 16.55 -17.35
N ASP A 49 -3.46 15.61 -18.12
CA ASP A 49 -3.32 15.76 -19.58
C ASP A 49 -4.67 15.90 -20.29
N LYS A 50 -5.69 15.21 -19.80
CA LYS A 50 -7.01 15.17 -20.44
C LYS A 50 -7.95 16.30 -19.99
N TYR A 51 -7.87 16.70 -18.73
CA TYR A 51 -8.83 17.59 -18.08
C TYR A 51 -8.20 18.80 -17.38
N GLY A 52 -6.88 18.84 -17.21
CA GLY A 52 -6.20 19.88 -16.42
C GLY A 52 -6.37 19.76 -14.90
N ASP A 53 -6.92 18.65 -14.42
CA ASP A 53 -7.19 18.35 -13.00
C ASP A 53 -6.73 16.92 -12.68
N PRO A 54 -5.95 16.67 -11.62
CA PRO A 54 -5.46 15.32 -11.29
C PRO A 54 -6.56 14.34 -10.86
N LEU A 55 -7.75 14.79 -10.48
CA LEU A 55 -8.93 13.97 -10.23
C LEU A 55 -10.21 14.79 -10.37
N PRO A 56 -10.77 14.94 -11.57
CA PRO A 56 -12.05 15.59 -11.77
C PRO A 56 -13.19 14.89 -11.01
N GLN A 57 -14.21 15.64 -10.59
CA GLN A 57 -15.31 15.10 -9.78
C GLN A 57 -16.02 13.91 -10.45
N HIS A 58 -16.26 13.96 -11.76
CA HIS A 58 -16.91 12.86 -12.47
C HIS A 58 -16.08 11.56 -12.51
N GLU A 59 -14.75 11.64 -12.39
CA GLU A 59 -13.88 10.47 -12.27
C GLU A 59 -13.89 9.91 -10.83
N LEU A 60 -13.92 10.79 -9.83
CA LEU A 60 -14.16 10.39 -8.44
C LEU A 60 -15.52 9.71 -8.29
N ASP A 61 -16.56 10.22 -8.94
CA ASP A 61 -17.91 9.66 -8.88
C ASP A 61 -17.96 8.22 -9.44
N LYS A 62 -17.17 7.89 -10.45
CA LYS A 62 -17.02 6.51 -10.95
C LYS A 62 -16.44 5.58 -9.86
N CYS A 63 -15.40 6.05 -9.15
CA CYS A 63 -14.79 5.30 -8.05
C CYS A 63 -15.77 5.09 -6.88
N LEU A 64 -16.59 6.13 -6.58
CA LEU A 64 -17.62 6.05 -5.53
C LEU A 64 -18.80 5.16 -5.92
N ALA A 65 -19.10 5.00 -7.20
CA ALA A 65 -20.16 4.12 -7.69
C ALA A 65 -19.74 2.63 -7.75
N ALA A 66 -18.44 2.35 -7.79
CA ALA A 66 -17.92 0.98 -7.85
C ALA A 66 -17.95 0.27 -6.48
N ASP A 67 -17.92 -1.06 -6.50
CA ASP A 67 -17.78 -1.88 -5.29
C ASP A 67 -16.37 -1.77 -4.70
N SER A 68 -15.36 -1.53 -5.55
CA SER A 68 -13.96 -1.31 -5.15
C SER A 68 -13.16 -0.64 -6.25
N VAL A 69 -11.95 -0.20 -5.93
CA VAL A 69 -11.05 0.49 -6.87
C VAL A 69 -9.71 -0.26 -6.95
N LEU A 70 -9.27 -0.55 -8.17
CA LEU A 70 -7.93 -1.02 -8.48
C LEU A 70 -7.13 0.12 -9.10
N LEU A 71 -5.95 0.40 -8.56
CA LEU A 71 -5.07 1.48 -9.01
C LEU A 71 -3.68 0.92 -9.31
N GLY A 72 -3.07 1.42 -10.39
CA GLY A 72 -1.63 1.31 -10.62
C GLY A 72 -0.85 2.26 -9.70
N ALA A 73 0.05 3.04 -10.24
CA ALA A 73 0.70 4.11 -9.50
C ALA A 73 0.63 5.42 -10.31
N VAL A 74 0.69 6.55 -9.64
CA VAL A 74 0.59 7.87 -10.31
C VAL A 74 1.88 8.66 -10.15
N GLY A 75 2.05 9.66 -11.03
CA GLY A 75 3.20 10.55 -11.00
C GLY A 75 4.22 10.27 -12.10
N GLY A 76 5.11 11.23 -12.30
CA GLY A 76 6.20 11.13 -13.25
C GLY A 76 6.84 12.48 -13.56
N PRO A 77 8.05 12.49 -14.16
CA PRO A 77 8.84 13.70 -14.39
C PRO A 77 8.11 14.80 -15.17
N LYS A 78 7.18 14.42 -16.04
CA LYS A 78 6.39 15.35 -16.86
C LYS A 78 5.61 16.37 -16.02
N TRP A 79 5.16 15.99 -14.82
CA TRP A 79 4.27 16.80 -13.98
C TRP A 79 4.95 17.38 -12.73
N GLU A 80 6.25 17.09 -12.50
CA GLU A 80 7.00 17.57 -11.32
C GLU A 80 7.07 19.09 -11.20
N GLY A 81 7.04 19.79 -12.35
CA GLY A 81 7.08 21.26 -12.39
C GLY A 81 5.76 21.95 -12.05
N LEU A 82 4.67 21.20 -11.87
CA LEU A 82 3.35 21.75 -11.56
C LEU A 82 3.25 22.21 -10.10
N PRO A 83 2.39 23.23 -9.81
CA PRO A 83 2.04 23.58 -8.43
C PRO A 83 1.51 22.34 -7.66
N GLY A 84 1.73 22.28 -6.35
CA GLY A 84 1.39 21.12 -5.52
C GLY A 84 -0.06 20.62 -5.69
N GLU A 85 -1.02 21.56 -5.76
CA GLU A 85 -2.45 21.23 -5.95
C GLU A 85 -2.79 20.62 -7.31
N GLN A 86 -1.91 20.74 -8.28
CA GLN A 86 -2.08 20.23 -9.65
C GLN A 86 -1.23 18.99 -9.94
N ARG A 87 -0.46 18.50 -8.97
CA ARG A 87 0.38 17.30 -9.14
C ARG A 87 -0.45 16.01 -9.12
N PRO A 88 0.00 14.94 -9.78
CA PRO A 88 -0.67 13.64 -9.77
C PRO A 88 -0.98 13.11 -8.36
N GLU A 89 -0.06 13.27 -7.42
CA GLU A 89 -0.16 12.82 -6.03
C GLU A 89 -1.36 13.49 -5.31
N LYS A 90 -1.70 14.73 -5.68
CA LYS A 90 -2.89 15.41 -5.13
C LYS A 90 -4.19 14.70 -5.53
N GLY A 91 -4.24 14.12 -6.73
CA GLY A 91 -5.35 13.28 -7.17
C GLY A 91 -5.54 12.07 -6.25
N LEU A 92 -4.44 11.39 -5.91
CA LEU A 92 -4.47 10.24 -5.00
C LEU A 92 -4.94 10.63 -3.59
N LEU A 93 -4.44 11.73 -3.03
CA LEU A 93 -4.90 12.22 -1.72
C LEU A 93 -6.40 12.57 -1.74
N ARG A 94 -6.88 13.23 -2.81
CA ARG A 94 -8.31 13.54 -3.00
C ARG A 94 -9.16 12.27 -3.13
N LEU A 95 -8.67 11.24 -3.84
CA LEU A 95 -9.36 9.96 -3.96
C LEU A 95 -9.52 9.28 -2.59
N ARG A 96 -8.43 9.16 -1.83
CA ARG A 96 -8.43 8.55 -0.50
C ARG A 96 -9.37 9.26 0.47
N ALA A 97 -9.32 10.60 0.50
CA ALA A 97 -10.22 11.41 1.31
C ALA A 97 -11.68 11.29 0.85
N GLY A 98 -11.94 11.40 -0.46
CA GLY A 98 -13.29 11.31 -1.04
C GLY A 98 -13.96 9.95 -0.83
N MET A 99 -13.18 8.88 -0.78
CA MET A 99 -13.66 7.54 -0.45
C MET A 99 -13.68 7.25 1.06
N GLY A 100 -13.16 8.15 1.91
CA GLY A 100 -13.11 7.97 3.37
C GLY A 100 -12.16 6.84 3.81
N LEU A 101 -11.06 6.62 3.10
CA LEU A 101 -10.12 5.52 3.34
C LEU A 101 -9.06 5.95 4.36
N TYR A 102 -9.24 5.62 5.61
CA TYR A 102 -8.35 6.04 6.70
C TYR A 102 -7.33 4.99 7.14
N SER A 103 -7.46 3.73 6.72
CA SER A 103 -6.56 2.64 7.09
C SER A 103 -5.84 2.10 5.86
N ASN A 104 -4.55 2.34 5.74
CA ASN A 104 -3.71 1.73 4.72
C ASN A 104 -2.93 0.56 5.32
N ASN A 105 -3.19 -0.63 4.81
CA ASN A 105 -2.62 -1.88 5.29
C ASN A 105 -1.52 -2.35 4.34
N ARG A 106 -0.29 -2.39 4.83
CA ARG A 106 0.92 -2.74 4.07
C ARG A 106 1.61 -3.95 4.70
N PRO A 107 1.40 -5.17 4.17
CA PRO A 107 2.04 -6.37 4.69
C PRO A 107 3.52 -6.39 4.29
N ALA A 108 4.38 -6.65 5.27
CA ALA A 108 5.80 -6.95 5.08
C ALA A 108 6.00 -8.44 5.35
N LYS A 109 5.91 -9.24 4.30
CA LYS A 109 6.08 -10.70 4.37
C LYS A 109 7.14 -11.13 3.37
N ILE A 110 8.17 -11.83 3.84
CA ILE A 110 9.15 -12.44 2.95
C ILE A 110 8.61 -13.76 2.41
N TRP A 111 8.70 -13.94 1.10
CA TRP A 111 8.48 -15.22 0.47
C TRP A 111 9.72 -16.08 0.68
N PRO A 112 9.60 -17.35 1.15
CA PRO A 112 10.77 -18.20 1.38
C PRO A 112 11.71 -18.30 0.17
N GLN A 113 11.14 -18.30 -1.03
CA GLN A 113 11.87 -18.36 -2.30
C GLN A 113 12.67 -17.07 -2.60
N LEU A 114 12.33 -15.96 -1.97
CA LEU A 114 13.01 -14.66 -2.12
C LEU A 114 13.96 -14.35 -0.96
N ALA A 115 14.13 -15.27 -0.01
CA ALA A 115 15.06 -15.08 1.11
C ALA A 115 16.49 -14.66 0.66
N PRO A 116 17.07 -15.22 -0.44
CA PRO A 116 18.38 -14.78 -0.95
C PRO A 116 18.41 -13.34 -1.50
N ALA A 117 17.27 -12.78 -1.88
CA ALA A 117 17.15 -11.40 -2.38
C ALA A 117 17.06 -10.36 -1.26
N SER A 118 16.84 -10.77 -0.02
CA SER A 118 16.84 -9.87 1.14
C SER A 118 18.23 -9.29 1.39
N PRO A 119 18.36 -7.99 1.66
CA PRO A 119 19.63 -7.37 2.04
C PRO A 119 20.05 -7.69 3.47
N LEU A 120 19.18 -8.33 4.27
CA LEU A 120 19.47 -8.68 5.64
C LEU A 120 20.38 -9.92 5.74
N LYS A 121 21.06 -10.05 6.88
CA LYS A 121 21.83 -11.23 7.16
C LYS A 121 20.96 -12.49 7.18
N PRO A 122 21.46 -13.64 6.67
CA PRO A 122 20.67 -14.87 6.61
C PRO A 122 20.08 -15.32 7.94
N GLU A 123 20.80 -15.12 9.05
CA GLU A 123 20.31 -15.47 10.40
C GLU A 123 19.13 -14.61 10.87
N ILE A 124 18.96 -13.38 10.33
CA ILE A 124 17.80 -12.54 10.60
C ILE A 124 16.62 -13.02 9.76
N VAL A 125 16.86 -13.26 8.48
CA VAL A 125 15.83 -13.74 7.54
C VAL A 125 15.28 -15.11 7.95
N ALA A 126 16.14 -15.99 8.44
CA ALA A 126 15.76 -17.33 8.90
C ALA A 126 14.77 -17.33 10.08
N GLN A 127 14.64 -16.23 10.84
CA GLN A 127 13.63 -16.08 11.89
C GLN A 127 12.22 -15.81 11.34
N GLY A 128 12.11 -15.53 10.04
CA GLY A 128 10.88 -15.14 9.35
C GLY A 128 10.61 -13.64 9.45
N ILE A 129 10.04 -13.11 8.38
CA ILE A 129 9.55 -11.72 8.31
C ILE A 129 8.08 -11.80 7.90
N ASP A 130 7.19 -11.46 8.81
CA ASP A 130 5.74 -11.41 8.56
C ASP A 130 5.08 -10.48 9.58
N PHE A 131 4.97 -9.20 9.21
CA PHE A 131 4.24 -8.22 10.00
C PHE A 131 3.41 -7.30 9.10
N LEU A 132 2.45 -6.62 9.68
CA LEU A 132 1.56 -5.70 8.98
C LEU A 132 1.73 -4.29 9.54
N ILE A 133 1.94 -3.32 8.67
CA ILE A 133 1.87 -1.90 9.02
C ILE A 133 0.45 -1.41 8.71
N VAL A 134 -0.23 -0.94 9.75
CA VAL A 134 -1.53 -0.26 9.71
C VAL A 134 -1.25 1.24 9.83
N ARG A 135 -1.22 1.90 8.68
CA ARG A 135 -0.93 3.34 8.52
C ARG A 135 -2.23 4.12 8.53
N GLU A 136 -2.36 5.14 9.39
CA GLU A 136 -3.40 6.15 9.21
C GLU A 136 -3.16 6.88 7.89
N LEU A 137 -4.21 7.16 7.10
CA LEU A 137 -4.02 7.51 5.69
C LEU A 137 -4.54 8.89 5.28
N ILE A 138 -5.48 9.48 6.01
CA ILE A 138 -6.15 10.74 5.63
C ILE A 138 -6.03 11.84 6.68
N GLY A 139 -5.03 11.74 7.55
CA GLY A 139 -4.66 12.75 8.53
C GLY A 139 -3.18 13.14 8.46
N GLY A 140 -2.73 13.83 9.47
CA GLY A 140 -1.33 14.22 9.66
C GLY A 140 -0.82 15.25 8.67
N VAL A 141 0.49 15.25 8.45
CA VAL A 141 1.16 16.27 7.67
C VAL A 141 0.72 16.31 6.20
N TYR A 142 0.30 15.18 5.61
CA TYR A 142 -0.12 15.15 4.20
C TYR A 142 -1.46 15.84 3.94
N PHE A 143 -2.26 16.06 4.99
CA PHE A 143 -3.57 16.70 4.93
C PHE A 143 -3.65 17.98 5.77
N GLY A 144 -2.57 18.35 6.46
CA GLY A 144 -2.45 19.57 7.22
C GLY A 144 -2.30 20.82 6.33
N ALA A 145 -2.19 21.96 6.96
CA ALA A 145 -1.90 23.20 6.23
C ALA A 145 -0.42 23.24 5.80
N HIS A 146 -0.21 23.66 4.56
CA HIS A 146 1.09 23.85 3.94
C HIS A 146 1.21 25.32 3.55
N GLU A 147 2.19 26.03 4.08
CA GLU A 147 2.34 27.47 3.88
C GLU A 147 3.79 27.83 3.60
N THR A 148 4.00 28.77 2.67
CA THR A 148 5.31 29.39 2.45
C THR A 148 5.16 30.90 2.46
N HIS A 149 5.83 31.57 3.41
CA HIS A 149 5.79 33.02 3.53
C HIS A 149 7.15 33.62 3.25
N THR A 150 7.16 34.94 2.95
CA THR A 150 8.38 35.74 2.90
C THR A 150 8.49 36.51 4.21
N LEU A 151 9.57 36.31 4.95
CA LEU A 151 9.88 37.00 6.18
C LEU A 151 10.25 38.46 5.90
N GLU A 152 10.25 39.30 6.95
CA GLU A 152 10.62 40.74 6.85
C GLU A 152 12.02 40.97 6.28
N ASN A 153 12.94 40.03 6.51
CA ASN A 153 14.32 40.09 5.97
C ASN A 153 14.43 39.60 4.51
N GLY A 154 13.31 39.22 3.86
CA GLY A 154 13.26 38.75 2.49
C GLY A 154 13.51 37.24 2.32
N GLU A 155 13.82 36.49 3.38
CA GLU A 155 13.96 35.02 3.34
C GLU A 155 12.60 34.34 3.24
N LYS A 156 12.57 33.15 2.65
CA LYS A 156 11.36 32.28 2.63
C LYS A 156 11.36 31.34 3.82
N GLN A 157 10.21 31.20 4.46
CA GLN A 157 9.93 30.21 5.48
C GLN A 157 8.77 29.33 5.03
N ALA A 158 8.93 27.99 5.12
CA ALA A 158 7.86 27.02 4.87
C ALA A 158 7.43 26.36 6.18
N ILE A 159 6.14 26.10 6.31
CA ILE A 159 5.51 25.45 7.47
C ILE A 159 4.56 24.38 6.96
N ASP A 160 4.71 23.15 7.49
CA ASP A 160 3.77 22.06 7.31
C ASP A 160 3.19 21.66 8.66
N SER A 161 1.86 21.67 8.80
CA SER A 161 1.18 21.27 10.04
C SER A 161 0.81 19.81 10.01
N MET A 162 0.85 19.18 11.19
CA MET A 162 0.56 17.75 11.39
C MET A 162 -0.60 17.59 12.41
N PRO A 163 -1.85 17.92 12.04
CA PRO A 163 -2.98 17.81 12.94
C PRO A 163 -3.44 16.36 13.07
N TYR A 164 -3.85 15.98 14.29
CA TYR A 164 -4.62 14.77 14.60
C TYR A 164 -5.64 15.04 15.68
N ALA A 165 -6.87 14.55 15.47
CA ALA A 165 -7.94 14.55 16.48
C ALA A 165 -8.08 13.15 17.11
N GLU A 166 -8.63 13.08 18.33
CA GLU A 166 -8.81 11.80 19.05
C GLU A 166 -9.58 10.75 18.25
N HIS A 167 -10.64 11.14 17.53
CA HIS A 167 -11.47 10.22 16.74
C HIS A 167 -10.69 9.59 15.56
N GLU A 168 -9.74 10.32 14.97
CA GLU A 168 -8.89 9.80 13.89
C GLU A 168 -7.93 8.73 14.42
N ILE A 169 -7.35 9.00 15.59
CA ILE A 169 -6.45 8.05 16.27
C ILE A 169 -7.25 6.84 16.77
N GLU A 170 -8.44 7.06 17.32
CA GLU A 170 -9.28 5.99 17.84
C GLU A 170 -9.69 5.01 16.75
N ARG A 171 -10.19 5.49 15.60
CA ARG A 171 -10.62 4.61 14.49
C ARG A 171 -9.49 3.74 13.97
N ILE A 172 -8.29 4.30 13.77
CA ILE A 172 -7.15 3.51 13.26
C ILE A 172 -6.56 2.62 14.36
N GLY A 173 -6.56 3.07 15.62
CA GLY A 173 -6.15 2.26 16.76
C GLY A 173 -7.00 1.01 16.91
N ARG A 174 -8.33 1.12 16.77
CA ARG A 174 -9.25 -0.04 16.77
C ARG A 174 -8.92 -1.02 15.65
N ILE A 175 -8.65 -0.54 14.42
CA ILE A 175 -8.20 -1.39 13.31
C ILE A 175 -6.91 -2.12 13.68
N GLY A 176 -5.94 -1.43 14.29
CA GLY A 176 -4.68 -2.04 14.76
C GLY A 176 -4.91 -3.18 15.75
N PHE A 177 -5.71 -2.95 16.79
CA PHE A 177 -6.04 -3.97 17.80
C PHE A 177 -6.83 -5.15 17.22
N GLU A 178 -7.88 -4.90 16.42
CA GLU A 178 -8.67 -5.94 15.78
C GLU A 178 -7.84 -6.78 14.79
N THR A 179 -6.91 -6.13 14.09
CA THR A 179 -5.98 -6.82 13.21
C THR A 179 -5.01 -7.70 13.99
N ALA A 180 -4.47 -7.20 15.10
CA ALA A 180 -3.60 -7.99 15.97
C ALA A 180 -4.32 -9.22 16.55
N ARG A 181 -5.60 -9.10 16.94
CA ARG A 181 -6.42 -10.25 17.40
C ARG A 181 -6.52 -11.38 16.38
N LYS A 182 -6.59 -11.03 15.08
CA LYS A 182 -6.68 -11.99 13.97
C LYS A 182 -5.32 -12.59 13.60
N ARG A 183 -4.23 -12.06 14.15
CA ARG A 183 -2.85 -12.48 13.92
C ARG A 183 -2.23 -13.06 15.21
N ARG A 184 -1.02 -12.64 15.58
CA ARG A 184 -0.29 -13.17 16.74
C ARG A 184 -0.53 -12.41 18.04
N LYS A 185 -1.54 -11.54 18.05
CA LYS A 185 -1.98 -10.76 19.24
C LYS A 185 -0.91 -9.83 19.81
N LYS A 186 -0.09 -9.23 18.95
CA LYS A 186 0.89 -8.22 19.33
C LYS A 186 0.69 -6.95 18.53
N LEU A 187 0.57 -5.82 19.22
CA LEU A 187 0.44 -4.50 18.61
C LEU A 187 1.54 -3.58 19.09
N CYS A 188 2.28 -2.99 18.15
CA CYS A 188 3.27 -1.94 18.41
C CYS A 188 2.72 -0.61 17.90
N CYS A 189 2.50 0.35 18.80
CA CYS A 189 2.22 1.73 18.43
C CYS A 189 3.52 2.47 18.19
N VAL A 190 3.69 3.03 16.99
CA VAL A 190 4.91 3.76 16.62
C VAL A 190 4.64 5.24 16.52
N ASP A 191 5.43 6.04 17.21
CA ASP A 191 5.24 7.47 17.36
C ASP A 191 6.56 8.25 17.61
N LYS A 192 6.47 9.54 17.89
CA LYS A 192 7.58 10.40 18.33
C LYS A 192 7.19 11.21 19.57
N ALA A 193 6.59 10.56 20.58
CA ALA A 193 6.01 11.21 21.76
C ALA A 193 7.02 11.96 22.65
N ASN A 194 8.31 11.64 22.53
CA ASN A 194 9.37 12.41 23.21
C ASN A 194 9.53 13.84 22.65
N VAL A 195 8.96 14.13 21.46
CA VAL A 195 9.06 15.45 20.81
C VAL A 195 7.69 16.04 20.49
N LEU A 196 6.78 15.24 19.86
CA LEU A 196 5.56 15.75 19.24
C LEU A 196 4.34 15.66 20.16
N ASP A 197 3.55 16.74 20.23
CA ASP A 197 2.26 16.76 20.94
C ASP A 197 1.24 15.80 20.32
N THR A 198 1.18 15.73 18.99
CA THR A 198 0.33 14.77 18.28
C THR A 198 0.63 13.32 18.68
N SER A 199 1.90 12.95 18.80
CA SER A 199 2.30 11.61 19.26
C SER A 199 1.96 11.36 20.73
N ARG A 200 2.00 12.39 21.60
CA ARG A 200 1.52 12.27 22.98
C ARG A 200 0.01 12.04 23.04
N LEU A 201 -0.75 12.72 22.18
CA LEU A 201 -2.18 12.45 22.03
C LEU A 201 -2.44 11.02 21.54
N TRP A 202 -1.68 10.54 20.56
CA TRP A 202 -1.72 9.15 20.07
C TRP A 202 -1.60 8.16 21.22
N ARG A 203 -0.56 8.28 22.08
CA ARG A 203 -0.38 7.40 23.24
C ARG A 203 -1.56 7.46 24.21
N SER A 204 -2.07 8.65 24.49
CA SER A 204 -3.22 8.83 25.38
C SER A 204 -4.45 8.05 24.89
N VAL A 205 -4.75 8.14 23.59
CA VAL A 205 -5.87 7.41 22.98
C VAL A 205 -5.60 5.90 22.94
N MET A 206 -4.41 5.49 22.56
CA MET A 206 -4.03 4.08 22.50
C MET A 206 -4.06 3.38 23.84
N HIS A 207 -3.64 4.08 24.94
CA HIS A 207 -3.77 3.56 26.31
C HIS A 207 -5.23 3.35 26.70
N ARG A 208 -6.13 4.26 26.33
CA ARG A 208 -7.56 4.11 26.56
C ARG A 208 -8.11 2.89 25.83
N LEU A 209 -7.74 2.71 24.56
CA LEU A 209 -8.15 1.57 23.74
C LEU A 209 -7.60 0.25 24.27
N GLN A 210 -6.33 0.21 24.72
CA GLN A 210 -5.70 -1.02 25.25
C GLN A 210 -6.57 -1.67 26.35
N ALA A 211 -7.27 -0.88 27.17
CA ALA A 211 -8.13 -1.42 28.21
C ALA A 211 -9.30 -2.25 27.66
N GLU A 212 -9.73 -1.99 26.41
CA GLU A 212 -10.78 -2.74 25.72
C GLU A 212 -10.27 -4.02 25.04
N TYR A 213 -8.91 -4.16 24.92
CA TYR A 213 -8.24 -5.27 24.23
C TYR A 213 -7.22 -5.99 25.14
N PRO A 214 -7.63 -6.52 26.30
CA PRO A 214 -6.71 -7.11 27.28
C PRO A 214 -6.02 -8.39 26.79
N ASP A 215 -6.49 -8.97 25.68
CA ASP A 215 -5.95 -10.16 25.03
C ASP A 215 -4.84 -9.84 24.01
N VAL A 216 -4.53 -8.56 23.75
CA VAL A 216 -3.48 -8.11 22.84
C VAL A 216 -2.30 -7.55 23.63
N ALA A 217 -1.11 -8.10 23.40
CA ALA A 217 0.13 -7.53 23.93
C ALA A 217 0.45 -6.21 23.24
N TYR A 218 0.39 -5.11 23.98
CA TYR A 218 0.61 -3.76 23.46
C TYR A 218 1.96 -3.23 23.90
N ILE A 219 2.71 -2.66 22.96
CA ILE A 219 3.95 -1.95 23.20
C ILE A 219 3.99 -0.63 22.45
N GLU A 220 4.86 0.26 22.89
CA GLU A 220 5.12 1.55 22.23
C GLU A 220 6.58 1.65 21.82
N MET A 221 6.82 2.29 20.69
CA MET A 221 8.17 2.46 20.18
C MET A 221 8.30 3.81 19.47
N PHE A 222 9.41 4.52 19.69
CA PHE A 222 9.71 5.70 18.90
C PHE A 222 10.05 5.29 17.46
N VAL A 223 9.64 6.10 16.50
CA VAL A 223 9.78 5.80 15.07
C VAL A 223 11.22 5.54 14.64
N ASP A 224 12.18 6.29 15.17
CA ASP A 224 13.60 6.08 14.92
C ASP A 224 14.12 4.73 15.45
N ASN A 225 13.65 4.31 16.63
CA ASN A 225 13.95 2.97 17.12
C ASN A 225 13.25 1.89 16.31
N CYS A 226 12.00 2.13 15.88
CA CYS A 226 11.26 1.17 15.04
C CYS A 226 12.00 0.92 13.71
N ALA A 227 12.48 1.95 13.04
CA ALA A 227 13.28 1.83 11.82
C ALA A 227 14.53 0.95 12.07
N MET A 228 15.27 1.20 13.14
CA MET A 228 16.41 0.34 13.50
C MET A 228 16.00 -1.12 13.76
N GLN A 229 14.86 -1.34 14.42
CA GLN A 229 14.39 -2.67 14.80
C GLN A 229 13.81 -3.45 13.60
N ILE A 230 13.22 -2.80 12.61
CA ILE A 230 12.78 -3.41 11.35
C ILE A 230 13.98 -4.09 10.65
N VAL A 231 15.14 -3.43 10.63
CA VAL A 231 16.36 -4.01 10.05
C VAL A 231 17.02 -5.04 10.96
N LYS A 232 17.04 -4.79 12.28
CA LYS A 232 17.79 -5.60 13.24
C LYS A 232 17.07 -6.88 13.66
N ASN A 233 15.76 -6.82 13.88
CA ASN A 233 14.94 -7.91 14.39
C ASN A 233 13.49 -7.78 13.93
N PRO A 234 13.19 -7.92 12.62
CA PRO A 234 11.83 -7.79 12.08
C PRO A 234 10.85 -8.82 12.64
N ALA A 235 11.33 -10.00 13.04
CA ALA A 235 10.52 -11.10 13.57
C ALA A 235 9.78 -10.75 14.88
N GLN A 236 10.21 -9.70 15.60
CA GLN A 236 9.54 -9.25 16.82
C GLN A 236 8.16 -8.63 16.57
N PHE A 237 7.94 -8.07 15.37
CA PHE A 237 6.72 -7.36 15.02
C PHE A 237 5.63 -8.31 14.50
N ASP A 238 4.39 -8.01 14.84
CA ASP A 238 3.18 -8.64 14.31
C ASP A 238 2.30 -7.60 13.60
N VAL A 239 1.83 -6.61 14.35
CA VAL A 239 1.14 -5.44 13.78
C VAL A 239 1.81 -4.17 14.32
N ILE A 240 2.08 -3.24 13.42
CA ILE A 240 2.52 -1.88 13.74
C ILE A 240 1.36 -0.96 13.38
N VAL A 241 0.95 -0.08 14.30
CA VAL A 241 0.02 1.01 14.02
C VAL A 241 0.74 2.34 14.18
N THR A 242 0.55 3.25 13.21
CA THR A 242 1.26 4.53 13.21
C THR A 242 0.54 5.58 12.37
N GLU A 243 0.95 6.83 12.54
CA GLU A 243 0.46 7.97 11.77
C GLU A 243 0.93 7.90 10.30
N ASN A 244 0.41 8.83 9.49
CA ASN A 244 0.52 8.81 8.04
C ASN A 244 1.97 8.80 7.52
N MET A 245 2.77 9.82 7.85
CA MET A 245 4.13 9.96 7.34
C MET A 245 5.08 8.88 7.87
N PHE A 246 5.01 8.54 9.16
CA PHE A 246 5.84 7.47 9.71
C PHE A 246 5.49 6.12 9.10
N GLY A 247 4.20 5.86 8.88
CA GLY A 247 3.73 4.64 8.23
C GLY A 247 4.19 4.52 6.78
N ASP A 248 4.27 5.64 6.06
CA ASP A 248 4.82 5.69 4.71
C ASP A 248 6.28 5.27 4.69
N ILE A 249 7.11 5.96 5.47
CA ILE A 249 8.56 5.72 5.51
C ILE A 249 8.89 4.29 5.99
N LEU A 250 8.28 3.85 7.09
CA LEU A 250 8.53 2.52 7.66
C LEU A 250 8.08 1.37 6.76
N SER A 251 7.01 1.56 5.98
CA SER A 251 6.55 0.51 5.07
C SER A 251 7.44 0.38 3.83
N ASP A 252 8.03 1.46 3.36
CA ASP A 252 8.99 1.41 2.27
C ASP A 252 10.30 0.73 2.74
N GLU A 253 10.78 1.05 3.94
CA GLU A 253 11.89 0.34 4.57
C GLU A 253 11.57 -1.16 4.72
N ALA A 254 10.37 -1.49 5.24
CA ALA A 254 9.91 -2.86 5.39
C ALA A 254 9.82 -3.61 4.06
N SER A 255 9.50 -2.92 2.96
CA SER A 255 9.47 -3.53 1.64
C SER A 255 10.85 -3.99 1.19
N MET A 256 11.87 -3.19 1.44
CA MET A 256 13.24 -3.50 1.02
C MET A 256 13.81 -4.72 1.75
N ILE A 257 13.48 -4.91 3.02
CA ILE A 257 13.96 -6.08 3.77
C ILE A 257 13.33 -7.41 3.31
N THR A 258 12.21 -7.37 2.60
CA THR A 258 11.54 -8.56 2.05
C THR A 258 12.05 -8.98 0.67
N GLY A 259 12.97 -8.21 0.09
CA GLY A 259 13.69 -8.54 -1.14
C GLY A 259 13.24 -7.79 -2.39
N SER A 260 12.05 -7.23 -2.46
CA SER A 260 11.61 -6.36 -3.56
C SER A 260 10.33 -5.60 -3.25
N ILE A 261 10.33 -4.30 -3.54
CA ILE A 261 9.13 -3.44 -3.47
C ILE A 261 8.05 -3.89 -4.48
N GLY A 262 8.45 -4.54 -5.59
CA GLY A 262 7.54 -5.08 -6.61
C GLY A 262 6.73 -6.30 -6.14
N MET A 263 6.95 -6.77 -4.91
CA MET A 263 6.23 -7.90 -4.30
C MET A 263 5.22 -7.49 -3.23
N ILE A 264 5.15 -6.22 -2.86
CA ILE A 264 4.38 -5.77 -1.70
C ILE A 264 3.06 -5.11 -2.15
N PRO A 265 1.92 -5.76 -1.84
CA PRO A 265 0.61 -5.17 -2.07
C PRO A 265 0.23 -4.16 -0.99
N SER A 266 -0.81 -3.39 -1.26
CA SER A 266 -1.49 -2.62 -0.23
C SER A 266 -3.00 -2.57 -0.40
N SER A 267 -3.69 -2.33 0.71
CA SER A 267 -5.12 -2.00 0.72
C SER A 267 -5.34 -0.73 1.52
N SER A 268 -6.19 0.15 0.99
CA SER A 268 -6.69 1.32 1.71
C SER A 268 -8.17 1.12 1.98
N LEU A 269 -8.55 1.10 3.25
CA LEU A 269 -9.88 0.75 3.72
C LEU A 269 -10.46 1.88 4.58
N GLY A 270 -11.78 1.99 4.56
CA GLY A 270 -12.55 2.88 5.42
C GLY A 270 -13.68 2.12 6.10
N ASP A 271 -14.77 2.82 6.37
CA ASP A 271 -15.99 2.18 6.83
C ASP A 271 -16.63 1.36 5.71
N GLY A 272 -17.12 0.16 6.02
CA GLY A 272 -17.74 -0.74 5.06
C GLY A 272 -16.73 -1.62 4.30
N THR A 273 -17.11 -2.05 3.09
CA THR A 273 -16.34 -3.04 2.31
C THR A 273 -15.61 -2.44 1.11
N ARG A 274 -15.91 -1.20 0.71
CA ARG A 274 -15.23 -0.54 -0.40
C ARG A 274 -13.79 -0.22 -0.02
N GLY A 275 -12.84 -0.58 -0.90
CA GLY A 275 -11.43 -0.31 -0.72
C GLY A 275 -10.77 0.23 -1.99
N LEU A 276 -9.56 0.75 -1.82
CA LEU A 276 -8.62 1.07 -2.88
C LEU A 276 -7.43 0.11 -2.74
N TYR A 277 -7.05 -0.53 -3.84
CA TYR A 277 -6.00 -1.54 -3.88
C TYR A 277 -4.95 -1.15 -4.90
N GLU A 278 -3.72 -1.02 -4.44
CA GLU A 278 -2.60 -0.50 -5.23
C GLU A 278 -1.28 -1.14 -4.77
N PRO A 279 -0.27 -1.31 -5.66
CA PRO A 279 1.08 -1.65 -5.20
C PRO A 279 1.65 -0.50 -4.37
N ILE A 280 2.62 -0.77 -3.48
CA ILE A 280 3.25 0.30 -2.68
C ILE A 280 4.29 1.10 -3.47
N HIS A 281 4.83 0.54 -4.57
CA HIS A 281 5.84 1.19 -5.40
C HIS A 281 5.24 2.31 -6.26
N GLY A 282 6.08 3.24 -6.71
CA GLY A 282 5.71 4.33 -7.61
C GLY A 282 5.55 3.88 -9.08
N SER A 283 5.37 4.85 -9.95
CA SER A 283 5.09 4.66 -11.39
C SER A 283 6.30 4.22 -12.23
N ALA A 284 7.52 4.24 -11.69
CA ALA A 284 8.78 3.80 -12.31
C ALA A 284 8.95 4.28 -13.78
N PRO A 285 9.06 5.60 -14.00
CA PRO A 285 9.07 6.18 -15.33
C PRO A 285 10.25 5.74 -16.21
N ASP A 286 11.37 5.40 -15.60
CA ASP A 286 12.60 4.96 -16.24
C ASP A 286 12.47 3.59 -16.94
N ILE A 287 11.53 2.77 -16.53
CA ILE A 287 11.30 1.43 -17.10
C ILE A 287 9.97 1.30 -17.86
N ALA A 288 9.21 2.38 -17.98
CA ALA A 288 7.92 2.40 -18.68
C ALA A 288 8.06 1.96 -20.15
N GLY A 289 7.16 1.09 -20.60
CA GLY A 289 7.12 0.56 -21.97
C GLY A 289 8.20 -0.49 -22.30
N LYS A 290 8.99 -0.93 -21.30
CA LYS A 290 10.07 -1.90 -21.51
C LYS A 290 9.71 -3.34 -21.16
N ASP A 291 8.51 -3.59 -20.69
CA ASP A 291 8.03 -4.92 -20.23
C ASP A 291 8.94 -5.56 -19.15
N ILE A 292 9.52 -4.76 -18.25
CA ILE A 292 10.42 -5.28 -17.20
C ILE A 292 9.91 -5.03 -15.78
N VAL A 293 8.86 -4.22 -15.62
CA VAL A 293 8.25 -3.95 -14.31
C VAL A 293 7.62 -5.21 -13.72
N ASN A 294 7.77 -5.42 -12.40
CA ASN A 294 7.18 -6.56 -11.71
C ASN A 294 5.67 -6.32 -11.45
N PRO A 295 4.74 -7.13 -12.00
CA PRO A 295 3.31 -6.94 -11.80
C PRO A 295 2.78 -7.56 -10.49
N THR A 296 3.62 -8.29 -9.75
CA THR A 296 3.17 -9.16 -8.65
C THR A 296 2.54 -8.36 -7.50
N ALA A 297 3.07 -7.19 -7.15
CA ALA A 297 2.48 -6.35 -6.11
C ALA A 297 1.06 -5.92 -6.45
N CYS A 298 0.78 -5.52 -7.70
CA CYS A 298 -0.54 -5.14 -8.17
C CYS A 298 -1.49 -6.36 -8.18
N ILE A 299 -1.02 -7.53 -8.64
CA ILE A 299 -1.78 -8.79 -8.62
C ILE A 299 -2.13 -9.21 -7.19
N LEU A 300 -1.20 -9.11 -6.25
CA LEU A 300 -1.45 -9.39 -4.83
C LEU A 300 -2.38 -8.35 -4.19
N SER A 301 -2.34 -7.09 -4.64
CA SER A 301 -3.31 -6.06 -4.22
C SER A 301 -4.73 -6.43 -4.68
N ALA A 302 -4.89 -6.98 -5.89
CA ALA A 302 -6.17 -7.52 -6.34
C ALA A 302 -6.62 -8.74 -5.52
N ALA A 303 -5.70 -9.62 -5.08
CA ALA A 303 -6.03 -10.68 -4.13
C ALA A 303 -6.53 -10.12 -2.79
N MET A 304 -5.93 -9.05 -2.27
CA MET A 304 -6.46 -8.35 -1.09
C MET A 304 -7.86 -7.77 -1.34
N MET A 305 -8.14 -7.24 -2.55
CA MET A 305 -9.48 -6.77 -2.93
C MET A 305 -10.51 -7.89 -2.88
N LEU A 306 -10.19 -9.03 -3.45
CA LEU A 306 -11.07 -10.22 -3.41
C LEU A 306 -11.37 -10.63 -1.97
N ARG A 307 -10.35 -10.66 -1.11
CA ARG A 307 -10.46 -11.07 0.30
C ARG A 307 -11.24 -10.07 1.15
N TYR A 308 -10.87 -8.78 1.09
CA TYR A 308 -11.36 -7.78 2.04
C TYR A 308 -12.63 -7.06 1.57
N SER A 309 -12.71 -6.71 0.28
CA SER A 309 -13.91 -6.02 -0.24
C SER A 309 -15.00 -6.99 -0.66
N PHE A 310 -14.65 -8.15 -1.22
CA PHE A 310 -15.64 -9.06 -1.81
C PHE A 310 -15.91 -10.32 -0.97
N GLY A 311 -15.10 -10.59 0.06
CA GLY A 311 -15.25 -11.77 0.91
C GLY A 311 -14.88 -13.09 0.19
N LEU A 312 -14.13 -13.01 -0.91
CA LEU A 312 -13.69 -14.11 -1.77
C LEU A 312 -12.30 -14.61 -1.32
N ALA A 313 -12.25 -15.30 -0.18
CA ALA A 313 -10.99 -15.73 0.43
C ALA A 313 -10.32 -16.86 -0.37
N GLU A 314 -11.09 -17.81 -0.91
CA GLU A 314 -10.58 -18.92 -1.70
C GLU A 314 -9.94 -18.44 -3.00
N GLU A 315 -10.55 -17.49 -3.66
CA GLU A 315 -10.06 -16.86 -4.89
C GLU A 315 -8.78 -16.06 -4.64
N ALA A 316 -8.72 -15.36 -3.51
CA ALA A 316 -7.51 -14.67 -3.09
C ALA A 316 -6.36 -15.65 -2.80
N ASP A 317 -6.65 -16.74 -2.08
CA ASP A 317 -5.68 -17.82 -1.82
C ASP A 317 -5.19 -18.46 -3.13
N ALA A 318 -6.05 -18.61 -4.14
CA ALA A 318 -5.66 -19.16 -5.44
C ALA A 318 -4.61 -18.27 -6.13
N ILE A 319 -4.76 -16.94 -6.08
CA ILE A 319 -3.77 -16.00 -6.62
C ILE A 319 -2.45 -16.07 -5.81
N GLU A 320 -2.52 -16.02 -4.49
CA GLU A 320 -1.34 -16.09 -3.62
C GLU A 320 -0.57 -17.41 -3.82
N ASN A 321 -1.28 -18.53 -3.93
CA ASN A 321 -0.70 -19.84 -4.20
C ASN A 321 -0.08 -19.92 -5.62
N ALA A 322 -0.71 -19.31 -6.62
CA ALA A 322 -0.14 -19.23 -7.96
C ALA A 322 1.19 -18.46 -7.98
N VAL A 323 1.24 -17.32 -7.29
CA VAL A 323 2.49 -16.55 -7.11
C VAL A 323 3.55 -17.41 -6.44
N SER A 324 3.22 -18.11 -5.35
CA SER A 324 4.17 -19.00 -4.66
C SER A 324 4.74 -20.09 -5.58
N LYS A 325 3.88 -20.77 -6.36
CA LYS A 325 4.32 -21.80 -7.30
C LYS A 325 5.23 -21.27 -8.41
N VAL A 326 4.94 -20.05 -8.91
CA VAL A 326 5.81 -19.39 -9.91
C VAL A 326 7.18 -19.11 -9.32
N LEU A 327 7.23 -18.64 -8.07
CA LEU A 327 8.49 -18.45 -7.35
C LEU A 327 9.23 -19.77 -7.09
N ASP A 328 8.51 -20.87 -6.76
CA ASP A 328 9.09 -22.21 -6.59
C ASP A 328 9.74 -22.74 -7.89
N LYS A 329 9.17 -22.39 -9.05
CA LYS A 329 9.75 -22.72 -10.38
C LYS A 329 10.98 -21.88 -10.74
N GLY A 330 11.42 -20.97 -9.86
CA GLY A 330 12.56 -20.11 -10.11
C GLY A 330 12.30 -19.02 -11.15
N ILE A 331 11.03 -18.69 -11.43
CA ILE A 331 10.69 -17.58 -12.33
C ILE A 331 10.74 -16.26 -11.55
N ARG A 332 11.43 -15.26 -12.09
CA ARG A 332 11.69 -13.96 -11.45
C ARG A 332 11.55 -12.81 -12.44
N THR A 333 11.27 -11.65 -11.94
CA THR A 333 11.51 -10.38 -12.64
C THR A 333 12.88 -9.81 -12.25
N ALA A 334 13.35 -8.79 -12.96
CA ALA A 334 14.70 -8.26 -12.79
C ALA A 334 15.00 -7.74 -11.38
N ASP A 335 13.98 -7.22 -10.68
CA ASP A 335 14.08 -6.62 -9.33
C ASP A 335 14.32 -7.65 -8.21
N ASN A 336 13.97 -8.92 -8.42
CA ASN A 336 14.07 -9.98 -7.42
C ASN A 336 14.86 -11.22 -7.90
N MET A 337 15.74 -11.02 -8.88
CA MET A 337 16.59 -12.10 -9.44
C MET A 337 17.50 -12.72 -8.38
N SER A 338 17.73 -14.01 -8.54
CA SER A 338 18.68 -14.81 -7.77
C SER A 338 19.39 -15.81 -8.71
N ASP A 339 20.52 -16.34 -8.27
CA ASP A 339 21.26 -17.34 -9.02
C ASP A 339 20.43 -18.59 -9.32
N GLY A 340 20.49 -19.06 -10.55
CA GLY A 340 19.75 -20.25 -10.99
C GLY A 340 18.29 -19.98 -11.37
N CYS A 341 17.80 -18.75 -11.27
CA CYS A 341 16.45 -18.36 -11.65
C CYS A 341 16.37 -17.90 -13.12
N THR A 342 15.17 -17.97 -13.68
CA THR A 342 14.84 -17.48 -15.03
C THR A 342 14.22 -16.10 -14.95
N CYS A 343 14.83 -15.10 -15.59
CA CYS A 343 14.32 -13.75 -15.69
C CYS A 343 13.24 -13.65 -16.76
N VAL A 344 12.09 -13.07 -16.41
CA VAL A 344 10.99 -12.76 -17.34
C VAL A 344 10.59 -11.29 -17.21
N GLY A 345 9.89 -10.79 -18.22
CA GLY A 345 9.30 -9.45 -18.18
C GLY A 345 7.96 -9.41 -17.45
N CYS A 346 7.33 -8.25 -17.47
CA CYS A 346 6.01 -8.02 -16.86
C CYS A 346 4.96 -8.98 -17.45
N SER A 347 4.89 -9.05 -18.78
CA SER A 347 3.97 -9.96 -19.48
C SER A 347 4.28 -11.44 -19.18
N GLY A 348 5.54 -11.83 -19.19
CA GLY A 348 5.97 -13.18 -18.87
C GLY A 348 5.65 -13.62 -17.43
N MET A 349 5.76 -12.71 -16.47
CA MET A 349 5.35 -12.97 -15.08
C MET A 349 3.83 -13.14 -14.99
N GLY A 350 3.05 -12.27 -15.67
CA GLY A 350 1.61 -12.42 -15.77
C GLY A 350 1.21 -13.77 -16.36
N ASP A 351 1.83 -14.19 -17.46
CA ASP A 351 1.57 -15.49 -18.10
C ASP A 351 1.91 -16.67 -17.17
N ALA A 352 3.03 -16.59 -16.45
CA ALA A 352 3.42 -17.60 -15.50
C ALA A 352 2.41 -17.76 -14.35
N ILE A 353 1.90 -16.65 -13.78
CA ILE A 353 0.90 -16.66 -12.73
C ILE A 353 -0.43 -17.23 -13.26
N LEU A 354 -0.87 -16.80 -14.44
CA LEU A 354 -2.09 -17.32 -15.08
C LEU A 354 -2.07 -18.84 -15.30
N ALA A 355 -0.90 -19.39 -15.60
CA ALA A 355 -0.74 -20.83 -15.81
C ALA A 355 -0.88 -21.65 -14.52
N GLU A 356 -0.79 -21.02 -13.34
CA GLU A 356 -0.89 -21.67 -12.03
C GLU A 356 -2.27 -21.52 -11.36
N ILE A 357 -3.12 -20.65 -11.89
CA ILE A 357 -4.52 -20.46 -11.44
C ILE A 357 -5.41 -21.55 -12.08
#